data_e16f88d39a9f7ebf225d7543df513b72
#
_entry.id   e16f88d39a9f7ebf225d7543df513b72
#
_cell.length_a   1.000
_cell.length_b   1.000
_cell.length_c   1.000
_cell.angle_alpha   90.00
_cell.angle_beta   90.00
_cell.angle_gamma   90.00
#
_symmetry.space_group_name_H-M   'P 1'
#
loop_
_entity.id
_entity.type
_entity.pdbx_description
1 polymer ?
#
loop_
_entity_poly.entity_id
_entity_poly.type
_entity_poly.pdbx_seq_one_letter_code
_entity_poly.pdbx_strand_id
1 'polypeptide(L)'
;IDPFLDSDPSMNPDKGDFAIRVKLASRTNMDGVWVGFPDTGEHMDVAHPDELLLALDELEAESLTECIAVDVDCCLPQLEDILSQYGSASELVRHAIDFGYIWSEQGQGEPRWVDKFMAVMELEDCRRLDYALDLAQNLHCYHFMPRDMDLADYGKELAKRDGIYPKDELLASCFDAEGYANQRMKRMGLSAAEHGFVSWNG
;
A
#
# COMPACT_ATOMS: atom_id res chain seq x y z
N ILE A 1 -11.75 9.39 -2.49
CA ILE A 1 -11.52 8.51 -3.65
C ILE A 1 -10.43 7.56 -3.22
N ASP A 2 -10.74 6.27 -3.16
CA ASP A 2 -9.77 5.23 -2.82
C ASP A 2 -8.81 5.09 -4.02
N PRO A 3 -7.52 5.41 -3.87
CA PRO A 3 -6.57 5.36 -4.98
C PRO A 3 -6.41 3.94 -5.56
N PHE A 4 -6.86 2.91 -4.83
CA PHE A 4 -6.84 1.53 -5.30
C PHE A 4 -8.11 1.13 -6.06
N LEU A 5 -9.22 1.87 -5.90
CA LEU A 5 -10.49 1.59 -6.60
C LEU A 5 -10.66 2.40 -7.89
N ASP A 6 -10.06 3.59 -7.98
CA ASP A 6 -10.35 4.55 -9.08
C ASP A 6 -9.23 4.66 -10.12
N SER A 7 -8.08 4.03 -9.92
CA SER A 7 -6.90 4.41 -10.67
C SER A 7 -6.64 3.64 -11.95
N ASP A 8 -7.20 2.44 -12.14
CA ASP A 8 -6.94 1.70 -13.36
C ASP A 8 -8.11 0.80 -13.78
N PRO A 9 -8.72 1.03 -14.97
CA PRO A 9 -9.72 0.13 -15.53
C PRO A 9 -9.17 -1.27 -15.87
N SER A 10 -7.83 -1.48 -15.85
CA SER A 10 -7.23 -2.81 -15.97
C SER A 10 -7.32 -3.61 -14.68
N MET A 11 -7.41 -2.96 -13.55
CA MET A 11 -7.77 -3.58 -12.27
C MET A 11 -9.26 -3.84 -12.28
N ASN A 12 -9.64 -5.00 -12.78
CA ASN A 12 -11.03 -5.38 -12.91
C ASN A 12 -11.67 -5.50 -11.53
N PRO A 13 -12.61 -4.62 -11.14
CA PRO A 13 -13.29 -4.67 -9.86
C PRO A 13 -14.11 -5.95 -9.67
N ASP A 14 -14.44 -6.66 -10.76
CA ASP A 14 -15.16 -7.94 -10.72
C ASP A 14 -14.30 -9.11 -10.23
N LYS A 15 -13.01 -8.92 -9.98
CA LYS A 15 -12.07 -9.98 -9.55
C LYS A 15 -11.55 -9.82 -8.11
N GLY A 16 -12.15 -8.96 -7.32
CA GLY A 16 -11.75 -8.74 -5.93
C GLY A 16 -10.66 -7.69 -5.76
N ASP A 17 -10.45 -7.29 -4.51
CA ASP A 17 -9.48 -6.27 -4.13
C ASP A 17 -8.07 -6.89 -4.10
N PHE A 18 -7.26 -6.61 -5.10
CA PHE A 18 -5.85 -6.99 -5.12
C PHE A 18 -4.94 -5.76 -5.27
N ALA A 19 -3.78 -5.82 -4.64
CA ALA A 19 -2.78 -4.76 -4.70
C ALA A 19 -1.86 -4.90 -5.92
N ILE A 20 -1.61 -6.13 -6.35
CA ILE A 20 -0.77 -6.46 -7.51
C ILE A 20 -1.32 -7.69 -8.22
N ARG A 21 -1.29 -7.69 -9.55
CA ARG A 21 -1.53 -8.87 -10.38
C ARG A 21 -0.30 -9.19 -11.21
N VAL A 22 -0.02 -10.46 -11.34
CA VAL A 22 1.07 -10.96 -12.17
C VAL A 22 0.49 -11.88 -13.24
N LYS A 23 0.83 -11.65 -14.51
CA LYS A 23 0.49 -12.55 -15.59
C LYS A 23 1.63 -13.54 -15.77
N LEU A 24 1.35 -14.80 -15.50
CA LEU A 24 2.29 -15.92 -15.65
C LEU A 24 2.01 -16.66 -16.95
N ALA A 25 3.06 -17.06 -17.65
CA ALA A 25 2.99 -17.93 -18.82
C ALA A 25 3.95 -19.11 -18.67
N SER A 26 3.63 -20.21 -19.34
CA SER A 26 4.48 -21.41 -19.42
C SER A 26 4.78 -21.74 -20.89
N ARG A 27 5.57 -22.79 -21.12
CA ARG A 27 5.86 -23.30 -22.49
C ARG A 27 4.61 -23.88 -23.15
N THR A 28 3.68 -24.41 -22.36
CA THR A 28 2.45 -25.04 -22.81
C THR A 28 1.31 -24.03 -22.98
N ASN A 29 1.31 -22.94 -22.20
CA ASN A 29 0.33 -21.86 -22.28
C ASN A 29 1.04 -20.50 -22.33
N MET A 30 1.29 -20.01 -23.55
CA MET A 30 1.94 -18.73 -23.80
C MET A 30 0.98 -17.54 -23.69
N ASP A 31 -0.35 -17.77 -23.73
CA ASP A 31 -1.34 -16.70 -23.52
C ASP A 31 -1.36 -16.23 -22.07
N GLY A 32 -0.96 -17.12 -21.16
CA GLY A 32 -0.74 -16.85 -19.74
C GLY A 32 -2.02 -16.67 -18.94
N VAL A 33 -1.86 -16.72 -17.62
CA VAL A 33 -2.93 -16.62 -16.61
C VAL A 33 -2.59 -15.50 -15.63
N TRP A 34 -3.60 -14.69 -15.28
CA TRP A 34 -3.46 -13.64 -14.27
C TRP A 34 -3.66 -14.21 -12.87
N VAL A 35 -2.79 -13.82 -11.94
CA VAL A 35 -2.88 -14.14 -10.50
C VAL A 35 -2.85 -12.85 -9.72
N GLY A 36 -3.84 -12.63 -8.85
CA GLY A 36 -3.95 -11.44 -8.00
C GLY A 36 -3.42 -11.68 -6.58
N PHE A 37 -2.87 -10.64 -5.97
CA PHE A 37 -2.40 -10.63 -4.59
C PHE A 37 -2.94 -9.38 -3.86
N PRO A 38 -3.58 -9.49 -2.66
CA PRO A 38 -3.81 -10.74 -1.92
C PRO A 38 -4.72 -11.71 -2.68
N ASP A 39 -4.54 -12.99 -2.41
CA ASP A 39 -5.45 -14.03 -2.88
C ASP A 39 -6.80 -13.90 -2.15
N THR A 40 -7.90 -13.93 -2.90
CA THR A 40 -9.27 -13.83 -2.38
C THR A 40 -9.91 -15.20 -2.07
N GLY A 41 -9.15 -16.29 -2.19
CA GLY A 41 -9.59 -17.64 -1.88
C GLY A 41 -10.00 -17.86 -0.42
N GLU A 42 -10.76 -18.91 -0.15
CA GLU A 42 -11.27 -19.24 1.20
C GLU A 42 -10.16 -19.62 2.20
N HIS A 43 -8.98 -19.95 1.71
CA HIS A 43 -7.84 -20.35 2.50
C HIS A 43 -6.63 -19.47 2.19
N MET A 44 -6.46 -18.42 2.96
CA MET A 44 -5.25 -17.60 2.91
C MET A 44 -4.05 -18.37 3.50
N ASP A 45 -3.51 -19.33 2.75
CA ASP A 45 -2.15 -19.82 3.01
C ASP A 45 -1.18 -18.88 2.29
N VAL A 46 -0.49 -18.03 3.05
CA VAL A 46 0.48 -17.06 2.53
C VAL A 46 1.60 -17.73 1.71
N ALA A 47 1.92 -19.00 2.04
CA ALA A 47 2.97 -19.74 1.34
C ALA A 47 2.51 -20.32 -0.01
N HIS A 48 1.22 -20.64 -0.12
CA HIS A 48 0.61 -21.29 -1.28
C HIS A 48 -0.80 -20.76 -1.54
N PRO A 49 -0.93 -19.54 -2.09
CA PRO A 49 -2.24 -18.99 -2.42
C PRO A 49 -3.02 -19.89 -3.38
N ASP A 50 -4.30 -20.07 -3.14
CA ASP A 50 -5.17 -20.97 -3.94
C ASP A 50 -5.22 -20.54 -5.41
N GLU A 51 -5.31 -19.22 -5.70
CA GLU A 51 -5.30 -18.70 -7.07
C GLU A 51 -3.99 -19.06 -7.81
N LEU A 52 -2.86 -19.01 -7.11
CA LEU A 52 -1.57 -19.38 -7.68
C LEU A 52 -1.52 -20.87 -8.02
N LEU A 53 -2.06 -21.74 -7.16
CA LEU A 53 -2.08 -23.18 -7.43
C LEU A 53 -2.99 -23.49 -8.62
N LEU A 54 -4.17 -22.84 -8.72
CA LEU A 54 -5.06 -22.99 -9.87
C LEU A 54 -4.42 -22.50 -11.16
N ALA A 55 -3.69 -21.37 -11.10
CA ALA A 55 -2.97 -20.84 -12.25
C ALA A 55 -1.84 -21.79 -12.73
N LEU A 56 -1.09 -22.39 -11.80
CA LEU A 56 -0.06 -23.38 -12.15
C LEU A 56 -0.66 -24.62 -12.82
N ASP A 57 -1.82 -25.10 -12.35
CA ASP A 57 -2.55 -26.22 -12.97
C ASP A 57 -3.01 -25.85 -14.39
N GLU A 58 -3.58 -24.67 -14.60
CA GLU A 58 -4.01 -24.16 -15.91
C GLU A 58 -2.80 -23.96 -16.88
N LEU A 59 -1.64 -23.59 -16.33
CA LEU A 59 -0.39 -23.44 -17.08
C LEU A 59 0.31 -24.78 -17.35
N GLU A 60 -0.21 -25.89 -16.82
CA GLU A 60 0.45 -27.21 -16.85
C GLU A 60 1.90 -27.14 -16.32
N ALA A 61 2.14 -26.34 -15.28
CA ALA A 61 3.45 -26.12 -14.67
C ALA A 61 3.50 -26.75 -13.26
N GLU A 62 4.57 -27.50 -12.98
CA GLU A 62 4.75 -28.08 -11.65
C GLU A 62 5.19 -27.04 -10.61
N SER A 63 5.81 -25.94 -11.07
CA SER A 63 6.28 -24.88 -10.20
C SER A 63 6.50 -23.55 -10.95
N LEU A 64 6.64 -22.45 -10.18
CA LEU A 64 6.97 -21.13 -10.72
C LEU A 64 8.31 -21.07 -11.47
N THR A 65 9.21 -22.05 -11.28
CA THR A 65 10.48 -22.11 -12.02
C THR A 65 10.30 -22.47 -13.50
N GLU A 66 9.15 -23.03 -13.86
CA GLU A 66 8.75 -23.35 -15.23
C GLU A 66 7.98 -22.21 -15.90
N CYS A 67 7.63 -21.18 -15.12
CA CYS A 67 6.88 -20.03 -15.57
C CYS A 67 7.78 -18.81 -15.81
N ILE A 68 7.28 -17.92 -16.67
CA ILE A 68 7.78 -16.56 -16.84
C ILE A 68 6.68 -15.57 -16.49
N ALA A 69 7.05 -14.44 -15.88
CA ALA A 69 6.14 -13.31 -15.73
C ALA A 69 6.18 -12.51 -17.04
N VAL A 70 5.02 -12.31 -17.66
CA VAL A 70 4.89 -11.63 -18.96
C VAL A 70 4.26 -10.26 -18.85
N ASP A 71 3.49 -10.02 -17.76
CA ASP A 71 2.86 -8.74 -17.49
C ASP A 71 2.61 -8.55 -15.99
N VAL A 72 2.48 -7.32 -15.53
CA VAL A 72 2.17 -6.94 -14.13
C VAL A 72 1.26 -5.74 -14.11
N ASP A 73 0.19 -5.83 -13.31
CA ASP A 73 -0.59 -4.68 -12.87
C ASP A 73 -0.30 -4.39 -11.40
N CYS A 74 -0.02 -3.14 -11.06
CA CYS A 74 0.18 -2.73 -9.68
C CYS A 74 -0.64 -1.49 -9.36
N CYS A 75 -1.28 -1.48 -8.19
CA CYS A 75 -2.04 -0.34 -7.70
C CYS A 75 -1.19 0.90 -7.36
N LEU A 76 0.12 0.75 -7.33
CA LEU A 76 1.06 1.79 -6.91
C LEU A 76 1.70 2.44 -8.14
N PRO A 77 1.27 3.65 -8.53
CA PRO A 77 1.73 4.29 -9.77
C PRO A 77 3.23 4.62 -9.77
N GLN A 78 3.87 4.67 -8.59
CA GLN A 78 5.31 4.87 -8.48
C GLN A 78 6.14 3.62 -8.81
N LEU A 79 5.50 2.46 -8.92
CA LEU A 79 6.15 1.17 -9.18
C LEU A 79 6.05 0.78 -10.66
N GLU A 80 6.31 1.72 -11.55
CA GLU A 80 6.45 1.47 -12.98
C GLU A 80 7.62 0.50 -13.25
N ASP A 81 7.52 -0.25 -14.34
CA ASP A 81 8.58 -1.17 -14.79
C ASP A 81 8.95 -2.30 -13.79
N ILE A 82 7.98 -2.76 -12.96
CA ILE A 82 8.24 -3.80 -11.96
C ILE A 82 8.89 -5.05 -12.59
N LEU A 83 8.42 -5.49 -13.76
CA LEU A 83 8.99 -6.67 -14.44
C LEU A 83 10.49 -6.54 -14.69
N SER A 84 10.96 -5.34 -15.04
CA SER A 84 12.38 -5.10 -15.34
C SER A 84 13.30 -5.26 -14.12
N GLN A 85 12.70 -5.27 -12.91
CA GLN A 85 13.43 -5.37 -11.64
C GLN A 85 13.70 -6.83 -11.23
N TYR A 86 13.03 -7.80 -11.84
CA TYR A 86 13.05 -9.20 -11.43
C TYR A 86 13.69 -10.11 -12.47
N GLY A 87 14.52 -11.02 -11.99
CA GLY A 87 15.16 -12.03 -12.82
C GLY A 87 14.33 -13.31 -13.02
N SER A 88 13.30 -13.51 -12.19
CA SER A 88 12.46 -14.72 -12.24
C SER A 88 11.03 -14.47 -11.79
N ALA A 89 10.08 -15.27 -12.32
CA ALA A 89 8.70 -15.28 -11.89
C ALA A 89 8.57 -15.62 -10.39
N SER A 90 9.39 -16.54 -9.89
CA SER A 90 9.38 -16.95 -8.48
C SER A 90 9.73 -15.80 -7.53
N GLU A 91 10.68 -14.95 -7.88
CA GLU A 91 11.08 -13.80 -7.05
C GLU A 91 9.98 -12.72 -7.05
N LEU A 92 9.43 -12.40 -8.22
CA LEU A 92 8.33 -11.45 -8.34
C LEU A 92 7.09 -11.90 -7.57
N VAL A 93 6.65 -13.14 -7.76
CA VAL A 93 5.46 -13.67 -7.09
C VAL A 93 5.65 -13.70 -5.58
N ARG A 94 6.84 -14.06 -5.08
CA ARG A 94 7.10 -14.01 -3.64
C ARG A 94 6.90 -12.60 -3.08
N HIS A 95 7.47 -11.57 -3.72
CA HIS A 95 7.26 -10.19 -3.27
C HIS A 95 5.81 -9.73 -3.42
N ALA A 96 5.10 -10.19 -4.47
CA ALA A 96 3.68 -9.90 -4.62
C ALA A 96 2.82 -10.54 -3.52
N ILE A 97 3.13 -11.78 -3.10
CA ILE A 97 2.49 -12.44 -1.96
C ILE A 97 2.72 -11.64 -0.68
N ASP A 98 3.98 -11.30 -0.38
CA ASP A 98 4.33 -10.54 0.82
C ASP A 98 3.61 -9.18 0.85
N PHE A 99 3.57 -8.48 -0.29
CA PHE A 99 2.87 -7.20 -0.40
C PHE A 99 1.35 -7.36 -0.27
N GLY A 100 0.76 -8.34 -0.91
CA GLY A 100 -0.66 -8.65 -0.80
C GLY A 100 -1.07 -8.97 0.63
N TYR A 101 -0.24 -9.71 1.37
CA TYR A 101 -0.46 -10.00 2.79
C TYR A 101 -0.45 -8.70 3.64
N ILE A 102 0.56 -7.86 3.48
CA ILE A 102 0.64 -6.58 4.20
C ILE A 102 -0.57 -5.70 3.85
N TRP A 103 -0.95 -5.67 2.58
CA TRP A 103 -2.13 -4.95 2.11
C TRP A 103 -3.41 -5.44 2.78
N SER A 104 -3.64 -6.75 2.84
CA SER A 104 -4.85 -7.32 3.46
C SER A 104 -4.91 -7.08 4.97
N GLU A 105 -3.76 -7.17 5.66
CA GLU A 105 -3.70 -7.00 7.11
C GLU A 105 -3.77 -5.54 7.57
N GLN A 106 -3.21 -4.62 6.81
CA GLN A 106 -3.02 -3.23 7.24
C GLN A 106 -3.69 -2.20 6.33
N GLY A 107 -3.80 -2.46 5.04
CA GLY A 107 -4.24 -1.48 4.03
C GLY A 107 -5.73 -1.56 3.72
N GLN A 108 -6.27 -2.75 3.58
CA GLN A 108 -7.66 -2.97 3.18
C GLN A 108 -8.63 -2.47 4.27
N GLY A 109 -9.53 -1.56 3.91
CA GLY A 109 -10.48 -0.97 4.84
C GLY A 109 -9.91 0.13 5.75
N GLU A 110 -8.65 0.51 5.58
CA GLU A 110 -8.00 1.59 6.30
C GLU A 110 -7.54 2.69 5.32
N PRO A 111 -8.43 3.60 4.86
CA PRO A 111 -8.11 4.59 3.83
C PRO A 111 -6.91 5.48 4.20
N ARG A 112 -6.77 5.80 5.50
CA ARG A 112 -5.64 6.62 5.98
C ARG A 112 -4.31 5.88 5.92
N TRP A 113 -4.32 4.55 6.01
CA TRP A 113 -3.11 3.75 5.85
C TRP A 113 -2.57 3.86 4.42
N VAL A 114 -3.47 3.77 3.44
CA VAL A 114 -3.13 3.89 2.02
C VAL A 114 -2.55 5.27 1.71
N ASP A 115 -3.23 6.35 2.11
CA ASP A 115 -2.75 7.71 1.90
C ASP A 115 -1.38 7.94 2.53
N LYS A 116 -1.19 7.44 3.76
CA LYS A 116 0.10 7.50 4.44
C LYS A 116 1.17 6.73 3.68
N PHE A 117 0.85 5.53 3.21
CA PHE A 117 1.80 4.70 2.48
C PHE A 117 2.23 5.37 1.16
N MET A 118 1.27 5.91 0.40
CA MET A 118 1.54 6.64 -0.83
C MET A 118 2.41 7.88 -0.57
N ALA A 119 2.09 8.67 0.46
CA ALA A 119 2.88 9.84 0.84
C ALA A 119 4.31 9.48 1.28
N VAL A 120 4.49 8.35 1.98
CA VAL A 120 5.82 7.85 2.37
C VAL A 120 6.60 7.39 1.13
N MET A 121 5.96 6.67 0.21
CA MET A 121 6.60 6.26 -1.05
C MET A 121 7.06 7.46 -1.88
N GLU A 122 6.27 8.53 -1.92
CA GLU A 122 6.65 9.78 -2.59
C GLU A 122 7.84 10.45 -1.90
N LEU A 123 7.82 10.55 -0.56
CA LEU A 123 8.90 11.14 0.22
C LEU A 123 10.24 10.42 -0.02
N GLU A 124 10.19 9.09 -0.07
CA GLU A 124 11.36 8.21 -0.23
C GLU A 124 11.75 7.97 -1.71
N ASP A 125 11.03 8.57 -2.67
CA ASP A 125 11.18 8.30 -4.12
C ASP A 125 11.21 6.79 -4.43
N CYS A 126 10.28 6.05 -3.82
CA CYS A 126 10.23 4.60 -3.91
C CYS A 126 9.82 4.15 -5.32
N ARG A 127 10.65 3.32 -5.96
CA ARG A 127 10.42 2.80 -7.31
C ARG A 127 10.62 1.29 -7.43
N ARG A 128 10.69 0.60 -6.30
CA ARG A 128 10.97 -0.84 -6.24
C ARG A 128 10.01 -1.50 -5.26
N LEU A 129 9.48 -2.65 -5.66
CA LEU A 129 8.52 -3.39 -4.85
C LEU A 129 9.12 -3.90 -3.53
N ASP A 130 10.37 -4.36 -3.55
CA ASP A 130 11.06 -4.78 -2.32
C ASP A 130 11.21 -3.61 -1.33
N TYR A 131 11.52 -2.41 -1.82
CA TYR A 131 11.59 -1.22 -0.96
C TYR A 131 10.20 -0.77 -0.49
N ALA A 132 9.18 -0.86 -1.35
CA ALA A 132 7.80 -0.60 -0.96
C ALA A 132 7.33 -1.51 0.18
N LEU A 133 7.74 -2.79 0.16
CA LEU A 133 7.50 -3.73 1.26
C LEU A 133 8.12 -3.25 2.58
N ASP A 134 9.38 -2.84 2.54
CA ASP A 134 10.07 -2.31 3.73
C ASP A 134 9.37 -1.06 4.27
N LEU A 135 8.95 -0.16 3.40
CA LEU A 135 8.21 1.05 3.79
C LEU A 135 6.84 0.71 4.39
N ALA A 136 6.09 -0.21 3.77
CA ALA A 136 4.79 -0.65 4.25
C ALA A 136 4.86 -1.21 5.68
N GLN A 137 5.86 -2.05 5.96
CA GLN A 137 6.10 -2.62 7.29
C GLN A 137 6.51 -1.56 8.32
N ASN A 138 7.15 -0.48 7.88
CA ASN A 138 7.74 0.54 8.74
C ASN A 138 6.99 1.89 8.73
N LEU A 139 5.72 1.92 8.33
CA LEU A 139 4.91 3.14 8.31
C LEU A 139 4.80 3.82 9.69
N HIS A 140 4.93 3.06 10.77
CA HIS A 140 4.95 3.61 12.13
C HIS A 140 6.15 4.54 12.40
N CYS A 141 7.21 4.44 11.58
CA CYS A 141 8.39 5.33 11.63
C CYS A 141 8.15 6.69 10.95
N TYR A 142 6.94 6.96 10.50
CA TYR A 142 6.61 8.21 9.83
C TYR A 142 5.46 8.94 10.53
N HIS A 143 5.60 10.24 10.69
CA HIS A 143 4.48 11.14 10.96
C HIS A 143 3.69 11.38 9.68
N PHE A 144 2.38 11.48 9.79
CA PHE A 144 1.51 11.71 8.64
C PHE A 144 0.33 12.60 9.02
N MET A 145 -0.03 13.50 8.11
CA MET A 145 -1.27 14.26 8.11
C MET A 145 -1.94 14.11 6.74
N PRO A 146 -3.17 13.58 6.66
CA PRO A 146 -3.92 13.50 5.41
C PRO A 146 -4.10 14.89 4.77
N ARG A 147 -4.10 14.95 3.45
CA ARG A 147 -4.23 16.22 2.73
C ARG A 147 -5.61 16.87 2.86
N ASP A 148 -6.63 16.05 3.00
CA ASP A 148 -8.03 16.46 3.15
C ASP A 148 -8.44 16.77 4.59
N MET A 149 -7.56 16.54 5.56
CA MET A 149 -7.83 16.82 6.97
C MET A 149 -7.70 18.31 7.24
N ASP A 150 -8.74 18.88 7.89
CA ASP A 150 -8.70 20.24 8.39
C ASP A 150 -7.60 20.40 9.46
N LEU A 151 -6.88 21.51 9.38
CA LEU A 151 -5.72 21.75 10.25
C LEU A 151 -6.11 21.86 11.73
N ALA A 152 -7.31 22.43 12.03
CA ALA A 152 -7.81 22.50 13.39
C ALA A 152 -8.21 21.12 13.92
N ASP A 153 -8.78 20.24 13.07
CA ASP A 153 -9.12 18.88 13.45
C ASP A 153 -7.86 18.06 13.69
N TYR A 154 -6.86 18.18 12.83
CA TYR A 154 -5.55 17.56 13.05
C TYR A 154 -4.91 18.04 14.35
N GLY A 155 -4.98 19.33 14.63
CA GLY A 155 -4.47 19.90 15.89
C GLY A 155 -5.17 19.35 17.14
N LYS A 156 -6.50 19.16 17.07
CA LYS A 156 -7.27 18.51 18.16
C LYS A 156 -6.84 17.07 18.38
N GLU A 157 -6.65 16.30 17.31
CA GLU A 157 -6.17 14.90 17.39
C GLU A 157 -4.77 14.83 18.01
N LEU A 158 -3.85 15.68 17.54
CA LEU A 158 -2.51 15.78 18.12
C LEU A 158 -2.53 16.14 19.60
N ALA A 159 -3.31 17.15 19.97
CA ALA A 159 -3.43 17.61 21.36
C ALA A 159 -4.04 16.54 22.27
N LYS A 160 -5.01 15.76 21.78
CA LYS A 160 -5.58 14.61 22.50
C LYS A 160 -4.52 13.52 22.72
N ARG A 161 -3.77 13.17 21.68
CA ARG A 161 -2.70 12.20 21.76
C ARG A 161 -1.59 12.63 22.71
N ASP A 162 -1.25 13.91 22.69
CA ASP A 162 -0.23 14.49 23.57
C ASP A 162 -0.75 14.74 25.01
N GLY A 163 -2.04 14.47 25.27
CA GLY A 163 -2.67 14.60 26.61
C GLY A 163 -2.90 16.03 27.08
N ILE A 164 -2.85 17.01 26.17
CA ILE A 164 -3.00 18.45 26.50
C ILE A 164 -4.33 19.03 26.03
N TYR A 165 -5.15 18.28 25.29
CA TYR A 165 -6.47 18.78 24.87
C TYR A 165 -7.38 18.96 26.09
N PRO A 166 -8.00 20.15 26.26
CA PRO A 166 -8.82 20.42 27.43
C PRO A 166 -10.04 19.50 27.53
N LYS A 167 -10.31 18.98 28.73
CA LYS A 167 -11.51 18.17 29.01
C LYS A 167 -12.75 19.02 29.28
N ASP A 168 -12.55 20.25 29.70
CA ASP A 168 -13.62 21.21 29.93
C ASP A 168 -14.06 21.87 28.62
N GLU A 169 -15.36 21.92 28.35
CA GLU A 169 -15.92 22.44 27.09
C GLU A 169 -15.56 23.91 26.84
N LEU A 170 -15.56 24.74 27.89
CA LEU A 170 -15.23 26.15 27.74
C LEU A 170 -13.76 26.32 27.34
N LEU A 171 -12.88 25.61 28.00
CA LEU A 171 -11.43 25.62 27.65
C LEU A 171 -11.18 25.01 26.28
N ALA A 172 -11.89 23.94 25.91
CA ALA A 172 -11.79 23.31 24.59
C ALA A 172 -12.24 24.28 23.48
N SER A 173 -13.27 25.11 23.73
CA SER A 173 -13.74 26.13 22.77
C SER A 173 -12.73 27.27 22.55
N CYS A 174 -11.85 27.49 23.52
CA CYS A 174 -10.78 28.50 23.45
C CYS A 174 -9.42 27.92 22.99
N PHE A 175 -9.35 26.62 22.78
CA PHE A 175 -8.09 25.97 22.38
C PHE A 175 -7.73 26.29 20.93
N ASP A 176 -6.59 26.91 20.71
CA ASP A 176 -6.05 27.18 19.37
C ASP A 176 -5.48 25.90 18.76
N ALA A 177 -6.36 25.06 18.23
CA ALA A 177 -6.01 23.78 17.65
C ALA A 177 -5.18 23.95 16.37
N GLU A 178 -5.50 24.94 15.52
CA GLU A 178 -4.77 25.21 14.28
C GLU A 178 -3.35 25.71 14.59
N GLY A 179 -3.20 26.66 15.51
CA GLY A 179 -1.90 27.14 15.96
C GLY A 179 -1.06 26.00 16.56
N TYR A 180 -1.70 25.10 17.31
CA TYR A 180 -1.04 23.92 17.86
C TYR A 180 -0.55 22.97 16.74
N ALA A 181 -1.42 22.67 15.76
CA ALA A 181 -1.05 21.84 14.60
C ALA A 181 0.15 22.41 13.86
N ASN A 182 0.11 23.71 13.52
CA ASN A 182 1.20 24.40 12.81
C ASN A 182 2.55 24.29 13.56
N GLN A 183 2.54 24.48 14.89
CA GLN A 183 3.75 24.33 15.69
C GLN A 183 4.27 22.88 15.72
N ARG A 184 3.35 21.92 15.83
CA ARG A 184 3.70 20.49 15.84
C ARG A 184 4.24 20.04 14.49
N MET A 185 3.57 20.39 13.38
CA MET A 185 4.02 20.07 12.01
C MET A 185 5.43 20.61 11.76
N LYS A 186 5.69 21.87 12.15
CA LYS A 186 7.00 22.48 12.03
C LYS A 186 8.07 21.74 12.85
N ARG A 187 7.75 21.31 14.07
CA ARG A 187 8.67 20.54 14.92
C ARG A 187 8.95 19.14 14.37
N MET A 188 7.94 18.51 13.78
CA MET A 188 8.04 17.20 13.15
C MET A 188 8.71 17.24 11.78
N GLY A 189 8.91 18.45 11.21
CA GLY A 189 9.53 18.61 9.90
C GLY A 189 8.69 18.04 8.75
N LEU A 190 7.33 18.09 8.85
CA LEU A 190 6.44 17.56 7.83
C LEU A 190 6.67 18.23 6.48
N SER A 191 6.92 17.43 5.46
CA SER A 191 7.05 17.82 4.05
C SER A 191 5.77 17.50 3.31
N ALA A 192 5.40 18.35 2.33
CA ALA A 192 4.24 18.10 1.49
C ALA A 192 4.54 17.01 0.47
N ALA A 193 3.66 16.01 0.39
CA ALA A 193 3.56 15.01 -0.65
C ALA A 193 2.21 15.14 -1.35
N GLU A 194 1.99 14.45 -2.46
CA GLU A 194 0.71 14.51 -3.20
C GLU A 194 -0.46 14.01 -2.33
N HIS A 195 -0.23 12.94 -1.57
CA HIS A 195 -1.25 12.27 -0.74
C HIS A 195 -1.31 12.80 0.70
N GLY A 196 -0.48 13.77 1.09
CA GLY A 196 -0.51 14.33 2.43
C GLY A 196 0.77 15.06 2.82
N PHE A 197 0.96 15.20 4.13
CA PHE A 197 2.19 15.75 4.71
C PHE A 197 2.85 14.65 5.54
N VAL A 198 4.13 14.44 5.32
CA VAL A 198 4.84 13.30 5.90
C VAL A 198 6.25 13.69 6.32
N SER A 199 6.76 13.03 7.35
CA SER A 199 8.18 13.12 7.75
C SER A 199 8.60 11.86 8.49
N TRP A 200 9.89 11.56 8.41
CA TRP A 200 10.52 10.56 9.27
C TRP A 200 10.45 10.98 10.74
N ASN A 201 10.13 10.09 11.64
CA ASN A 201 9.99 10.40 13.06
C ASN A 201 11.23 10.03 13.93
N GLY A 202 12.34 9.65 13.29
CA GLY A 202 13.63 9.41 13.91
C GLY A 202 13.96 7.94 14.03
#